data_626261af121fb7613079c245a68b49ec
#
_entry.id   626261af121fb7613079c245a68b49ec
#
_cell.length_a   1.000
_cell.length_b   1.000
_cell.length_c   1.000
_cell.angle_alpha   90.00
_cell.angle_beta   90.00
_cell.angle_gamma   90.00
#
_symmetry.space_group_name_H-M   'P 1'
#
loop_
_entity.id
_entity.type
_entity.pdbx_description
1 polymer ?
#
loop_
_entity_poly.entity_id
_entity_poly.type
_entity_poly.pdbx_seq_one_letter_code
_entity_poly.pdbx_strand_id
1 'polypeptide(L)'
;YHQQGKIAWKYAKNILTFGGCIWAIYTAAEILNPTALTEAWVYSRGTIYNTLVVSLISVLTMTSYKRLRVIMLLLSIFTLTAVAKAIYQKYAGFDETETTMLIETEMYKTHLLSDVTRYFSFFTDAGNFGSNMGFATILFGISAIFMKKRSIRIYYAIIAMCAIYALFISGTRGALFVPIGGIILLTFLSKNIKLMGATVFFGLFFYVFFAHT
;
A
#
# COMPACT_ATOMS: atom_id res chain seq x y z
N TYR A 1 20.13 5.93 23.59
CA TYR A 1 20.61 4.57 23.23
C TYR A 1 21.60 4.69 22.07
N HIS A 2 22.87 4.91 22.40
CA HIS A 2 23.94 4.82 21.41
C HIS A 2 24.16 3.35 21.06
N GLN A 3 23.63 2.90 19.92
CA GLN A 3 24.08 1.64 19.33
C GLN A 3 25.51 1.87 18.79
N GLN A 4 26.51 1.41 19.51
CA GLN A 4 27.91 1.36 19.06
C GLN A 4 28.14 0.27 18.00
N GLY A 5 27.13 -0.09 17.21
CA GLY A 5 27.24 -1.07 16.13
C GLY A 5 27.58 -0.38 14.80
N LYS A 6 28.62 -0.87 14.14
CA LYS A 6 28.94 -0.45 12.76
C LYS A 6 27.73 -0.72 11.85
N ILE A 7 27.24 0.31 11.17
CA ILE A 7 26.14 0.18 10.20
C ILE A 7 26.60 -0.78 9.09
N ALA A 8 25.84 -1.83 8.87
CA ALA A 8 26.18 -2.86 7.90
C ALA A 8 25.76 -2.44 6.47
N TRP A 9 26.48 -1.48 5.89
CA TRP A 9 26.24 -0.93 4.55
C TRP A 9 26.18 -1.99 3.44
N LYS A 10 26.71 -3.19 3.67
CA LYS A 10 26.62 -4.30 2.72
C LYS A 10 25.17 -4.64 2.34
N TYR A 11 24.22 -4.45 3.25
CA TYR A 11 22.80 -4.70 2.98
C TYR A 11 22.13 -3.64 2.11
N ALA A 12 22.71 -2.41 2.03
CA ALA A 12 22.24 -1.38 1.14
C ALA A 12 22.57 -1.65 -0.34
N LYS A 13 23.54 -2.54 -0.61
CA LYS A 13 23.92 -2.95 -1.97
C LYS A 13 22.96 -4.03 -2.49
N ASN A 14 21.75 -3.64 -2.83
CA ASN A 14 20.74 -4.54 -3.39
C ASN A 14 19.94 -3.85 -4.49
N ILE A 15 19.21 -4.64 -5.30
CA ILE A 15 18.48 -4.16 -6.47
C ILE A 15 17.38 -3.15 -6.10
N LEU A 16 16.76 -3.27 -4.93
CA LEU A 16 15.70 -2.36 -4.48
C LEU A 16 16.27 -0.98 -4.15
N THR A 17 17.40 -0.93 -3.44
CA THR A 17 18.10 0.33 -3.15
C THR A 17 18.59 0.98 -4.43
N PHE A 18 19.15 0.18 -5.36
CA PHE A 18 19.58 0.69 -6.66
C PHE A 18 18.42 1.26 -7.47
N GLY A 19 17.28 0.54 -7.54
CA GLY A 19 16.08 1.04 -8.20
C GLY A 19 15.53 2.31 -7.53
N GLY A 20 15.56 2.39 -6.21
CA GLY A 20 15.20 3.60 -5.45
C GLY A 20 16.11 4.79 -5.77
N CYS A 21 17.40 4.55 -5.93
CA CYS A 21 18.36 5.61 -6.36
C CYS A 21 18.06 6.09 -7.77
N ILE A 22 17.82 5.20 -8.73
CA ILE A 22 17.45 5.56 -10.11
C ILE A 22 16.17 6.41 -10.11
N TRP A 23 15.17 5.96 -9.38
CA TRP A 23 13.90 6.68 -9.24
C TRP A 23 14.10 8.08 -8.63
N ALA A 24 14.90 8.19 -7.57
CA ALA A 24 15.22 9.46 -6.95
C ALA A 24 15.95 10.42 -7.89
N ILE A 25 16.92 9.91 -8.67
CA ILE A 25 17.65 10.70 -9.68
C ILE A 25 16.70 11.16 -10.79
N TYR A 26 15.85 10.27 -11.30
CA TYR A 26 14.85 10.61 -12.31
C TYR A 26 13.91 11.71 -11.80
N THR A 27 13.33 11.55 -10.62
CA THR A 27 12.42 12.54 -10.04
C THR A 27 13.13 13.87 -9.75
N ALA A 28 14.41 13.83 -9.33
CA ALA A 28 15.19 15.06 -9.16
C ALA A 28 15.48 15.76 -10.49
N ALA A 29 15.70 15.00 -11.57
CA ALA A 29 15.93 15.56 -12.90
C ALA A 29 14.69 16.27 -13.49
N GLU A 30 13.49 15.95 -13.01
CA GLU A 30 12.26 16.65 -13.42
C GLU A 30 12.26 18.15 -13.08
N ILE A 31 13.15 18.62 -12.20
CA ILE A 31 13.35 20.07 -11.97
C ILE A 31 13.82 20.81 -13.25
N LEU A 32 14.45 20.08 -14.16
CA LEU A 32 14.93 20.60 -15.43
C LEU A 32 13.86 20.65 -16.51
N ASN A 33 12.68 20.11 -16.22
CA ASN A 33 11.55 20.12 -17.15
C ASN A 33 10.98 21.55 -17.27
N PRO A 34 11.08 22.20 -18.45
CA PRO A 34 10.67 23.59 -18.61
C PRO A 34 9.16 23.80 -18.46
N THR A 35 8.36 22.72 -18.54
CA THR A 35 6.91 22.77 -18.36
C THR A 35 6.48 22.48 -16.91
N ALA A 36 7.40 22.05 -16.05
CA ALA A 36 7.11 21.78 -14.65
C ALA A 36 7.07 23.08 -13.85
N LEU A 37 5.95 23.31 -13.17
CA LEU A 37 5.86 24.40 -12.21
C LEU A 37 6.77 24.11 -11.01
N THR A 38 7.47 25.14 -10.51
CA THR A 38 8.32 25.04 -9.31
C THR A 38 7.57 24.44 -8.12
N GLU A 39 6.30 24.75 -7.98
CA GLU A 39 5.42 24.17 -6.95
C GLU A 39 5.26 22.66 -7.10
N ALA A 40 5.07 22.16 -8.32
CA ALA A 40 4.96 20.73 -8.60
C ALA A 40 6.24 19.98 -8.18
N TRP A 41 7.42 20.57 -8.40
CA TRP A 41 8.68 19.99 -7.94
C TRP A 41 8.78 19.98 -6.41
N VAL A 42 8.36 21.05 -5.74
CA VAL A 42 8.33 21.13 -4.27
C VAL A 42 7.45 20.03 -3.68
N TYR A 43 6.31 19.71 -4.31
CA TYR A 43 5.45 18.60 -3.88
C TYR A 43 6.09 17.23 -4.16
N SER A 44 6.72 17.03 -5.31
CA SER A 44 7.30 15.73 -5.68
C SER A 44 8.58 15.38 -4.91
N ARG A 45 9.31 16.37 -4.35
CA ARG A 45 10.50 16.11 -3.52
C ARG A 45 10.25 15.15 -2.36
N GLY A 46 9.03 15.15 -1.78
CA GLY A 46 8.63 14.20 -0.73
C GLY A 46 8.69 12.75 -1.21
N THR A 47 8.31 12.48 -2.45
CA THR A 47 8.40 11.15 -3.06
C THR A 47 9.86 10.68 -3.19
N ILE A 48 10.79 11.58 -3.55
CA ILE A 48 12.23 11.29 -3.62
C ILE A 48 12.74 10.86 -2.25
N TYR A 49 12.55 11.70 -1.25
CA TYR A 49 13.07 11.47 0.09
C TYR A 49 12.43 10.24 0.73
N ASN A 50 11.13 10.10 0.66
CA ASN A 50 10.42 8.96 1.26
C ASN A 50 10.85 7.65 0.62
N THR A 51 10.90 7.56 -0.71
CA THR A 51 11.27 6.32 -1.39
C THR A 51 12.71 5.91 -1.10
N LEU A 52 13.66 6.84 -1.19
CA LEU A 52 15.08 6.54 -0.99
C LEU A 52 15.42 6.34 0.49
N VAL A 53 15.01 7.27 1.34
CA VAL A 53 15.37 7.26 2.78
C VAL A 53 14.66 6.12 3.50
N VAL A 54 13.37 5.89 3.25
CA VAL A 54 12.62 4.78 3.87
C VAL A 54 13.16 3.43 3.39
N SER A 55 13.51 3.29 2.11
CA SER A 55 14.12 2.06 1.58
C SER A 55 15.47 1.78 2.24
N LEU A 56 16.35 2.78 2.35
CA LEU A 56 17.63 2.65 3.02
C LEU A 56 17.50 2.31 4.50
N ILE A 57 16.67 3.06 5.23
CA ILE A 57 16.44 2.82 6.66
C ILE A 57 15.87 1.41 6.86
N SER A 58 14.91 0.99 6.05
CA SER A 58 14.31 -0.33 6.13
C SER A 58 15.35 -1.44 5.97
N VAL A 59 16.18 -1.37 4.93
CA VAL A 59 17.21 -2.39 4.67
C VAL A 59 18.27 -2.42 5.77
N LEU A 60 18.68 -1.27 6.30
CA LEU A 60 19.69 -1.17 7.35
C LEU A 60 19.16 -1.55 8.74
N THR A 61 17.87 -1.38 8.98
CA THR A 61 17.25 -1.65 10.30
C THR A 61 16.62 -3.04 10.40
N MET A 62 16.08 -3.58 9.29
CA MET A 62 15.41 -4.89 9.28
C MET A 62 16.41 -6.07 9.23
N THR A 63 17.42 -6.06 10.06
CA THR A 63 18.48 -7.10 10.07
C THR A 63 18.13 -8.33 10.90
N SER A 64 17.02 -8.34 11.64
CA SER A 64 16.62 -9.46 12.48
C SER A 64 15.14 -9.81 12.36
N TYR A 65 14.82 -11.10 12.51
CA TYR A 65 13.45 -11.59 12.51
C TYR A 65 12.58 -10.97 13.62
N LYS A 66 13.17 -10.61 14.76
CA LYS A 66 12.45 -9.92 15.84
C LYS A 66 11.96 -8.54 15.39
N ARG A 67 12.80 -7.76 14.71
CA ARG A 67 12.44 -6.43 14.19
C ARG A 67 11.37 -6.53 13.11
N LEU A 68 11.51 -7.48 12.18
CA LEU A 68 10.47 -7.73 11.18
C LEU A 68 9.11 -8.03 11.83
N ARG A 69 9.10 -8.87 12.89
CA ARG A 69 7.85 -9.18 13.60
C ARG A 69 7.21 -7.95 14.25
N VAL A 70 8.01 -7.06 14.84
CA VAL A 70 7.50 -5.81 15.43
C VAL A 70 6.87 -4.93 14.33
N ILE A 71 7.54 -4.79 13.19
CA ILE A 71 7.01 -3.99 12.07
C ILE A 71 5.73 -4.61 11.54
N MET A 72 5.67 -5.92 11.37
CA MET A 72 4.44 -6.61 10.94
C MET A 72 3.29 -6.40 11.94
N LEU A 73 3.58 -6.37 13.24
CA LEU A 73 2.59 -6.08 14.26
C LEU A 73 2.10 -4.63 14.16
N LEU A 74 3.00 -3.66 14.04
CA LEU A 74 2.65 -2.24 13.89
C LEU A 74 1.82 -2.01 12.63
N LEU A 75 2.22 -2.58 11.50
CA LEU A 75 1.46 -2.51 10.24
C LEU A 75 0.08 -3.17 10.38
N SER A 76 -0.04 -4.27 11.13
CA SER A 76 -1.34 -4.91 11.35
C SER A 76 -2.28 -4.04 12.17
N ILE A 77 -1.78 -3.38 13.22
CA ILE A 77 -2.56 -2.44 14.04
C ILE A 77 -3.00 -1.26 13.17
N PHE A 78 -2.07 -0.67 12.41
CA PHE A 78 -2.37 0.44 11.52
C PHE A 78 -3.43 0.06 10.47
N THR A 79 -3.32 -1.11 9.86
CA THR A 79 -4.31 -1.61 8.90
C THR A 79 -5.69 -1.76 9.54
N LEU A 80 -5.76 -2.38 10.73
CA LEU A 80 -7.04 -2.59 11.42
C LEU A 80 -7.68 -1.26 11.86
N THR A 81 -6.90 -0.29 12.34
CA THR A 81 -7.42 1.04 12.68
C THR A 81 -7.92 1.78 11.44
N ALA A 82 -7.20 1.66 10.30
CA ALA A 82 -7.64 2.24 9.04
C ALA A 82 -8.95 1.62 8.54
N VAL A 83 -9.07 0.30 8.62
CA VAL A 83 -10.31 -0.41 8.29
C VAL A 83 -11.46 0.03 9.19
N ALA A 84 -11.23 0.09 10.51
CA ALA A 84 -12.25 0.51 11.47
C ALA A 84 -12.76 1.93 11.20
N LYS A 85 -11.86 2.89 10.92
CA LYS A 85 -12.25 4.26 10.57
C LYS A 85 -13.03 4.32 9.25
N ALA A 86 -12.64 3.55 8.23
CA ALA A 86 -13.38 3.50 6.97
C ALA A 86 -14.77 2.87 7.14
N ILE A 87 -14.91 1.86 7.99
CA ILE A 87 -16.21 1.30 8.36
C ILE A 87 -17.05 2.36 9.11
N TYR A 88 -16.44 3.10 10.03
CA TYR A 88 -17.12 4.20 10.71
C TYR A 88 -17.64 5.24 9.72
N GLN A 89 -16.80 5.71 8.78
CA GLN A 89 -17.20 6.63 7.71
C GLN A 89 -18.37 6.09 6.90
N LYS A 90 -18.39 4.77 6.63
CA LYS A 90 -19.46 4.14 5.84
C LYS A 90 -20.80 4.13 6.55
N TYR A 91 -20.84 3.92 7.85
CA TYR A 91 -22.09 3.76 8.61
C TYR A 91 -22.51 5.04 9.35
N ALA A 92 -21.56 5.83 9.84
CA ALA A 92 -21.83 7.06 10.58
C ALA A 92 -21.73 8.33 9.70
N GLY A 93 -21.14 8.20 8.48
CA GLY A 93 -20.85 9.34 7.61
C GLY A 93 -19.48 9.95 7.91
N PHE A 94 -19.14 10.99 7.12
CA PHE A 94 -17.94 11.79 7.33
C PHE A 94 -18.16 12.74 8.51
N ASP A 95 -17.13 12.94 9.31
CA ASP A 95 -17.17 13.93 10.38
C ASP A 95 -17.07 15.37 9.82
N GLU A 96 -17.28 16.38 10.69
CA GLU A 96 -17.28 17.78 10.28
C GLU A 96 -15.94 18.21 9.64
N THR A 97 -14.82 17.74 10.18
CA THR A 97 -13.48 18.04 9.65
C THR A 97 -13.27 17.40 8.29
N GLU A 98 -13.68 16.15 8.12
CA GLU A 98 -13.61 15.41 6.85
C GLU A 98 -14.48 16.06 5.78
N THR A 99 -15.68 16.47 6.16
CA THR A 99 -16.62 17.16 5.25
C THR A 99 -16.06 18.51 4.81
N THR A 100 -15.51 19.30 5.74
CA THR A 100 -14.85 20.57 5.44
C THR A 100 -13.68 20.37 4.49
N MET A 101 -12.81 19.37 4.76
CA MET A 101 -11.69 19.01 3.89
C MET A 101 -12.17 18.63 2.48
N LEU A 102 -13.21 17.81 2.36
CA LEU A 102 -13.78 17.41 1.06
C LEU A 102 -14.30 18.62 0.25
N ILE A 103 -14.87 19.62 0.93
CA ILE A 103 -15.40 20.83 0.29
C ILE A 103 -14.26 21.78 -0.12
N GLU A 104 -13.35 22.10 0.79
CA GLU A 104 -12.24 23.03 0.56
C GLU A 104 -11.29 22.56 -0.53
N THR A 105 -11.04 21.24 -0.61
CA THR A 105 -10.18 20.64 -1.64
C THR A 105 -10.92 20.25 -2.92
N GLU A 106 -12.22 20.52 -3.01
CA GLU A 106 -13.10 20.07 -4.09
C GLU A 106 -13.14 18.53 -4.30
N MET A 107 -12.63 17.78 -3.34
CA MET A 107 -12.57 16.31 -3.42
C MET A 107 -13.95 15.64 -3.36
N TYR A 108 -14.98 16.37 -2.93
CA TYR A 108 -16.36 15.87 -3.00
C TYR A 108 -16.75 15.45 -4.42
N LYS A 109 -16.21 16.09 -5.46
CA LYS A 109 -16.46 15.76 -6.88
C LYS A 109 -16.01 14.34 -7.25
N THR A 110 -15.04 13.78 -6.52
CA THR A 110 -14.46 12.47 -6.79
C THR A 110 -14.79 11.42 -5.72
N HIS A 111 -15.22 11.84 -4.53
CA HIS A 111 -15.52 10.95 -3.41
C HIS A 111 -17.03 10.75 -3.20
N LEU A 112 -17.84 11.76 -3.53
CA LEU A 112 -19.29 11.71 -3.44
C LEU A 112 -19.89 11.68 -4.84
N LEU A 113 -19.77 10.54 -5.52
CA LEU A 113 -20.42 10.33 -6.82
C LEU A 113 -21.88 9.96 -6.58
N SER A 114 -22.75 10.25 -7.56
CA SER A 114 -24.20 10.04 -7.45
C SER A 114 -24.59 8.65 -6.94
N ASP A 115 -23.82 7.62 -7.30
CA ASP A 115 -24.12 6.22 -6.99
C ASP A 115 -23.12 5.56 -6.06
N VAL A 116 -21.95 6.17 -5.82
CA VAL A 116 -20.85 5.54 -5.04
C VAL A 116 -20.16 6.57 -4.16
N THR A 117 -20.17 6.31 -2.84
CA THR A 117 -19.33 7.03 -1.89
C THR A 117 -18.01 6.30 -1.74
N ARG A 118 -16.90 7.02 -1.88
CA ARG A 118 -15.53 6.49 -1.78
C ARG A 118 -14.91 6.88 -0.44
N TYR A 119 -14.69 5.89 0.41
CA TYR A 119 -14.16 6.10 1.76
C TYR A 119 -12.63 6.15 1.73
N PHE A 120 -12.05 7.03 2.54
CA PHE A 120 -10.59 7.27 2.56
C PHE A 120 -9.96 7.08 3.94
N SER A 121 -10.76 6.75 4.98
CA SER A 121 -10.29 6.58 6.36
C SER A 121 -9.56 7.85 6.85
N PHE A 122 -8.33 7.74 7.32
CA PHE A 122 -7.45 8.87 7.68
C PHE A 122 -6.36 9.15 6.64
N PHE A 123 -6.51 8.63 5.43
CA PHE A 123 -5.62 8.93 4.32
C PHE A 123 -6.04 10.22 3.60
N THR A 124 -5.16 10.75 2.78
CA THR A 124 -5.39 11.98 2.03
C THR A 124 -6.50 11.84 1.00
N ASP A 125 -6.70 10.63 0.45
CA ASP A 125 -7.73 10.33 -0.54
C ASP A 125 -8.04 8.83 -0.60
N ALA A 126 -9.14 8.48 -1.26
CA ALA A 126 -9.58 7.10 -1.41
C ALA A 126 -8.63 6.23 -2.27
N GLY A 127 -7.87 6.84 -3.18
CA GLY A 127 -6.86 6.13 -3.98
C GLY A 127 -5.68 5.68 -3.13
N ASN A 128 -5.17 6.57 -2.28
CA ASN A 128 -4.11 6.27 -1.32
C ASN A 128 -4.57 5.21 -0.30
N PHE A 129 -5.78 5.37 0.24
CA PHE A 129 -6.36 4.38 1.14
C PHE A 129 -6.46 3.01 0.46
N GLY A 130 -7.10 2.94 -0.72
CA GLY A 130 -7.26 1.70 -1.47
C GLY A 130 -5.93 1.03 -1.80
N SER A 131 -4.93 1.79 -2.26
CA SER A 131 -3.60 1.27 -2.59
C SER A 131 -2.89 0.68 -1.36
N ASN A 132 -2.97 1.34 -0.21
CA ASN A 132 -2.42 0.82 1.05
C ASN A 132 -3.15 -0.43 1.52
N MET A 133 -4.47 -0.51 1.37
CA MET A 133 -5.25 -1.71 1.69
C MET A 133 -4.95 -2.86 0.71
N GLY A 134 -4.74 -2.55 -0.58
CA GLY A 134 -4.25 -3.52 -1.57
C GLY A 134 -2.88 -4.09 -1.19
N PHE A 135 -1.95 -3.24 -0.77
CA PHE A 135 -0.65 -3.66 -0.25
C PHE A 135 -0.78 -4.53 1.01
N ALA A 136 -1.59 -4.11 1.98
CA ALA A 136 -1.84 -4.87 3.20
C ALA A 136 -2.44 -6.25 2.91
N THR A 137 -3.35 -6.34 1.94
CA THR A 137 -3.94 -7.59 1.47
C THR A 137 -2.85 -8.60 1.05
N ILE A 138 -1.92 -8.18 0.20
CA ILE A 138 -0.82 -9.03 -0.27
C ILE A 138 0.16 -9.34 0.87
N LEU A 139 0.56 -8.35 1.63
CA LEU A 139 1.53 -8.51 2.72
C LEU A 139 1.04 -9.55 3.74
N PHE A 140 -0.19 -9.38 4.24
CA PHE A 140 -0.75 -10.29 5.25
C PHE A 140 -1.26 -11.60 4.64
N GLY A 141 -1.77 -11.58 3.41
CA GLY A 141 -2.16 -12.79 2.70
C GLY A 141 -0.99 -13.74 2.46
N ILE A 142 0.13 -13.24 1.93
CA ILE A 142 1.36 -14.03 1.76
C ILE A 142 1.88 -14.49 3.12
N SER A 143 1.91 -13.60 4.11
CA SER A 143 2.36 -13.96 5.46
C SER A 143 1.50 -15.07 6.07
N ALA A 144 0.19 -15.05 5.86
CA ALA A 144 -0.71 -16.10 6.31
C ALA A 144 -0.37 -17.47 5.67
N ILE A 145 -0.02 -17.49 4.38
CA ILE A 145 0.33 -18.74 3.66
C ILE A 145 1.62 -19.35 4.24
N PHE A 146 2.64 -18.53 4.49
CA PHE A 146 3.97 -19.00 4.88
C PHE A 146 4.16 -19.20 6.40
N MET A 147 3.24 -18.71 7.25
CA MET A 147 3.36 -18.88 8.70
C MET A 147 3.07 -20.31 9.14
N LYS A 148 4.04 -20.92 9.87
CA LYS A 148 3.91 -22.26 10.42
C LYS A 148 2.93 -22.33 11.61
N LYS A 149 2.94 -21.32 12.49
CA LYS A 149 2.08 -21.28 13.68
C LYS A 149 0.64 -20.93 13.29
N ARG A 150 -0.30 -21.86 13.55
CA ARG A 150 -1.71 -21.74 13.14
C ARG A 150 -2.38 -20.45 13.63
N SER A 151 -2.15 -20.04 14.88
CA SER A 151 -2.74 -18.81 15.44
C SER A 151 -2.27 -17.55 14.72
N ILE A 152 -0.98 -17.45 14.36
CA ILE A 152 -0.43 -16.31 13.62
C ILE A 152 -0.94 -16.33 12.17
N ARG A 153 -1.06 -17.51 11.57
CA ARG A 153 -1.63 -17.69 10.24
C ARG A 153 -3.07 -17.19 10.17
N ILE A 154 -3.91 -17.59 11.12
CA ILE A 154 -5.30 -17.14 11.20
C ILE A 154 -5.37 -15.64 11.43
N TYR A 155 -4.57 -15.10 12.32
CA TYR A 155 -4.48 -13.66 12.58
C TYR A 155 -4.20 -12.85 11.30
N TYR A 156 -3.15 -13.22 10.55
CA TYR A 156 -2.84 -12.53 9.30
C TYR A 156 -3.90 -12.74 8.21
N ALA A 157 -4.52 -13.91 8.15
CA ALA A 157 -5.62 -14.16 7.21
C ALA A 157 -6.82 -13.23 7.49
N ILE A 158 -7.18 -13.04 8.76
CA ILE A 158 -8.24 -12.10 9.14
C ILE A 158 -7.90 -10.68 8.72
N ILE A 159 -6.66 -10.23 8.97
CA ILE A 159 -6.25 -8.87 8.57
C ILE A 159 -6.30 -8.71 7.04
N ALA A 160 -5.85 -9.71 6.29
CA ALA A 160 -5.93 -9.69 4.83
C ALA A 160 -7.37 -9.58 4.34
N MET A 161 -8.30 -10.32 4.96
CA MET A 161 -9.74 -10.22 4.62
C MET A 161 -10.33 -8.85 4.96
N CYS A 162 -9.97 -8.28 6.12
CA CYS A 162 -10.37 -6.92 6.48
C CYS A 162 -9.82 -5.89 5.48
N ALA A 163 -8.56 -6.04 5.05
CA ALA A 163 -7.94 -5.17 4.06
C ALA A 163 -8.59 -5.28 2.68
N ILE A 164 -8.98 -6.49 2.24
CA ILE A 164 -9.75 -6.70 1.01
C ILE A 164 -11.09 -5.95 1.09
N TYR A 165 -11.81 -6.10 2.19
CA TYR A 165 -13.08 -5.39 2.38
C TYR A 165 -12.88 -3.87 2.31
N ALA A 166 -11.86 -3.34 2.98
CA ALA A 166 -11.53 -1.91 2.97
C ALA A 166 -11.10 -1.42 1.57
N LEU A 167 -10.36 -2.23 0.83
CA LEU A 167 -10.03 -1.95 -0.57
C LEU A 167 -11.30 -1.78 -1.43
N PHE A 168 -12.29 -2.64 -1.26
CA PHE A 168 -13.57 -2.52 -1.99
C PHE A 168 -14.34 -1.25 -1.63
N ILE A 169 -14.47 -0.93 -0.34
CA ILE A 169 -15.19 0.29 0.07
C ILE A 169 -14.46 1.59 -0.27
N SER A 170 -13.16 1.54 -0.59
CA SER A 170 -12.45 2.70 -1.13
C SER A 170 -12.99 3.14 -2.50
N GLY A 171 -13.71 2.26 -3.21
CA GLY A 171 -14.24 2.53 -4.54
C GLY A 171 -13.17 2.83 -5.60
N THR A 172 -11.89 2.54 -5.32
CA THR A 172 -10.77 2.88 -6.20
C THR A 172 -10.40 1.69 -7.06
N ARG A 173 -10.87 1.67 -8.31
CA ARG A 173 -10.60 0.57 -9.27
C ARG A 173 -9.10 0.37 -9.51
N GLY A 174 -8.33 1.45 -9.63
CA GLY A 174 -6.88 1.41 -9.83
C GLY A 174 -6.12 0.72 -8.68
N ALA A 175 -6.62 0.80 -7.45
CA ALA A 175 -5.99 0.17 -6.29
C ALA A 175 -6.02 -1.37 -6.33
N LEU A 176 -6.93 -1.96 -7.10
CA LEU A 176 -7.01 -3.42 -7.31
C LEU A 176 -5.81 -3.98 -8.08
N PHE A 177 -5.13 -3.14 -8.87
CA PHE A 177 -3.90 -3.56 -9.54
C PHE A 177 -2.77 -3.88 -8.56
N VAL A 178 -2.78 -3.34 -7.35
CA VAL A 178 -1.77 -3.62 -6.32
C VAL A 178 -1.80 -5.10 -5.89
N PRO A 179 -2.92 -5.66 -5.41
CA PRO A 179 -2.96 -7.09 -5.06
C PRO A 179 -2.79 -7.99 -6.28
N ILE A 180 -3.34 -7.64 -7.44
CA ILE A 180 -3.17 -8.42 -8.68
C ILE A 180 -1.70 -8.48 -9.06
N GLY A 181 -1.00 -7.35 -9.13
CA GLY A 181 0.43 -7.29 -9.44
C GLY A 181 1.27 -8.08 -8.41
N GLY A 182 0.93 -7.99 -7.13
CA GLY A 182 1.58 -8.77 -6.08
C GLY A 182 1.41 -10.27 -6.24
N ILE A 183 0.22 -10.75 -6.61
CA ILE A 183 -0.04 -12.17 -6.86
C ILE A 183 0.70 -12.64 -8.13
N ILE A 184 0.69 -11.84 -9.20
CA ILE A 184 1.45 -12.13 -10.43
C ILE A 184 2.94 -12.27 -10.12
N LEU A 185 3.51 -11.33 -9.38
CA LEU A 185 4.91 -11.36 -9.00
C LEU A 185 5.24 -12.59 -8.14
N LEU A 186 4.41 -12.89 -7.14
CA LEU A 186 4.56 -14.09 -6.30
C LEU A 186 4.53 -15.37 -7.15
N THR A 187 3.62 -15.44 -8.10
CA THR A 187 3.47 -16.57 -9.00
C THR A 187 4.71 -16.77 -9.86
N PHE A 188 5.21 -15.69 -10.43
CA PHE A 188 6.41 -15.69 -11.25
C PHE A 188 7.64 -16.14 -10.45
N LEU A 189 7.81 -15.62 -9.23
CA LEU A 189 8.93 -15.97 -8.35
C LEU A 189 8.84 -17.40 -7.79
N SER A 190 7.63 -17.90 -7.52
CA SER A 190 7.43 -19.24 -6.95
C SER A 190 7.61 -20.36 -7.95
N LYS A 191 7.55 -20.09 -9.25
CA LYS A 191 7.58 -21.08 -10.35
C LYS A 191 6.55 -22.22 -10.17
N ASN A 192 5.48 -21.98 -9.42
CA ASN A 192 4.46 -22.96 -9.11
C ASN A 192 3.30 -22.88 -10.09
N ILE A 193 3.14 -23.91 -10.94
CA ILE A 193 2.13 -23.94 -12.00
C ILE A 193 0.69 -23.88 -11.48
N LYS A 194 0.41 -24.43 -10.29
CA LYS A 194 -0.91 -24.36 -9.65
C LYS A 194 -1.25 -22.93 -9.22
N LEU A 195 -0.26 -22.20 -8.71
CA LEU A 195 -0.41 -20.79 -8.34
C LEU A 195 -0.58 -19.94 -9.60
N MET A 196 0.11 -20.28 -10.70
CA MET A 196 -0.08 -19.63 -12.01
C MET A 196 -1.52 -19.77 -12.51
N GLY A 197 -2.06 -20.98 -12.46
CA GLY A 197 -3.46 -21.22 -12.84
C GLY A 197 -4.46 -20.42 -11.98
N ALA A 198 -4.25 -20.40 -10.66
CA ALA A 198 -5.08 -19.61 -9.76
C ALA A 198 -5.00 -18.09 -10.07
N THR A 199 -3.81 -17.58 -10.38
CA THR A 199 -3.61 -16.15 -10.71
C THR A 199 -4.34 -15.78 -12.00
N VAL A 200 -4.26 -16.62 -13.03
CA VAL A 200 -4.97 -16.40 -14.30
C VAL A 200 -6.48 -16.44 -14.06
N PHE A 201 -6.98 -17.40 -13.29
CA PHE A 201 -8.40 -17.52 -12.95
C PHE A 201 -8.91 -16.27 -12.22
N PHE A 202 -8.20 -15.82 -11.19
CA PHE A 202 -8.56 -14.59 -10.47
C PHE A 202 -8.47 -13.35 -11.35
N GLY A 203 -7.47 -13.25 -12.22
CA GLY A 203 -7.33 -12.14 -13.16
C GLY A 203 -8.51 -12.07 -14.13
N LEU A 204 -8.91 -13.20 -14.69
CA LEU A 204 -10.09 -13.29 -15.58
C LEU A 204 -11.39 -13.00 -14.83
N PHE A 205 -11.55 -13.52 -13.61
CA PHE A 205 -12.72 -13.23 -12.77
C PHE A 205 -12.86 -11.73 -12.50
N PHE A 206 -11.77 -11.07 -12.11
CA PHE A 206 -11.77 -9.62 -11.91
C PHE A 206 -12.05 -8.86 -13.20
N TYR A 207 -11.45 -9.26 -14.32
CA TYR A 207 -11.71 -8.64 -15.62
C TYR A 207 -13.18 -8.70 -15.98
N VAL A 208 -13.80 -9.87 -15.90
CA VAL A 208 -15.23 -10.06 -16.21
C VAL A 208 -16.11 -9.25 -15.26
N PHE A 209 -15.80 -9.27 -13.96
CA PHE A 209 -16.56 -8.51 -12.96
C PHE A 209 -16.53 -7.01 -13.21
N PHE A 210 -15.38 -6.44 -13.63
CA PHE A 210 -15.24 -5.00 -13.89
C PHE A 210 -15.62 -4.59 -15.32
N ALA A 211 -15.67 -5.49 -16.26
CA ALA A 211 -16.15 -5.20 -17.62
C ALA A 211 -17.67 -5.04 -17.68
N HIS A 212 -18.38 -5.56 -16.68
CA HIS A 212 -19.85 -5.54 -16.61
C HIS A 212 -20.41 -4.59 -15.53
N THR A 213 -19.55 -3.85 -14.80
CA THR A 213 -19.92 -2.77 -13.88
C THR A 213 -19.38 -1.44 -14.38
#